data_49b289af12bb73990f479f7e926b55c3
#
_entry.id   49b289af12bb73990f479f7e926b55c3
#
_cell.length_a   1.000
_cell.length_b   1.000
_cell.length_c   1.000
_cell.angle_alpha   90.00
_cell.angle_beta   90.00
_cell.angle_gamma   90.00
#
_symmetry.space_group_name_H-M   'P 1'
#
loop_
_entity.id
_entity.type
_entity.pdbx_description
1 polymer ?
#
loop_
_entity_poly.entity_id
_entity_poly.type
_entity_poly.pdbx_seq_one_letter_code
_entity_poly.pdbx_strand_id
1 'polypeptide(L)'
;MDRAPKVRANMVSAHSQPVVFSPMTASSRLLIDVPNSRHVSVEFSDNLFFNDLCGQIVREEAVLLAGAPGSNKSTLARQLTLDLVSQGHRALMILTEESAERAKAAFIKMALEMPPADARMALSNIHVETGIHDVEMLPNFFASNVLNPHGPYHGVSLIVLDSIQGPGLSANNFAAWQTLIQFLSLTRAAQIMTLAICHITKRGEIAGPKAIEHAVDCSILIRKAYNRRMVSVLKNRFGPETARPLQLEIDPISLKLRVSPHSEILPAVARGYLPAGGITEVQGAVMLPKPGAAARITAPGLPRKEIEQYVTGLCQVPGFELADFDLSIQCRVPGEMQYRSVMGLPLCMALAASYIQRPILDSHLFLGEIDLCRKVRDVPAALLNDLANAINSGDIDMPLRIFCPPSAASQLPDLPNIEVVPCRRLDDAIFATWPDLR
;
A
#
# COMPACT_ATOMS: atom_id res chain seq x y z
N MET A 1 50.70 -53.30 -23.61
CA MET A 1 50.03 -54.49 -23.11
C MET A 1 49.58 -54.09 -21.68
N ASP A 2 48.41 -53.79 -21.36
CA ASP A 2 47.11 -54.33 -21.46
C ASP A 2 46.02 -53.26 -21.42
N ARG A 3 44.99 -53.45 -22.25
CA ARG A 3 43.84 -52.55 -22.33
C ARG A 3 42.76 -53.06 -21.37
N ALA A 4 42.33 -52.23 -20.42
CA ALA A 4 41.12 -52.47 -19.61
C ALA A 4 39.84 -52.16 -20.41
N PRO A 5 38.75 -52.92 -20.25
CA PRO A 5 37.52 -52.78 -21.04
C PRO A 5 36.67 -51.62 -20.57
N LYS A 6 36.10 -50.86 -21.52
CA LYS A 6 35.07 -49.84 -21.32
C LYS A 6 33.75 -50.49 -21.01
N VAL A 7 33.22 -50.29 -19.81
CA VAL A 7 31.84 -50.58 -19.44
C VAL A 7 30.95 -49.53 -20.07
N ARG A 8 30.10 -49.91 -21.03
CA ARG A 8 29.00 -49.07 -21.55
C ARG A 8 27.86 -49.06 -20.52
N ALA A 9 27.60 -47.93 -19.91
CA ALA A 9 26.36 -47.68 -19.16
C ALA A 9 25.21 -47.53 -20.17
N ASN A 10 24.25 -48.43 -20.16
CA ASN A 10 22.98 -48.29 -20.85
C ASN A 10 22.15 -47.21 -20.12
N MET A 11 22.06 -46.02 -20.72
CA MET A 11 21.04 -45.07 -20.35
C MET A 11 19.68 -45.58 -20.88
N VAL A 12 18.84 -46.01 -19.98
CA VAL A 12 17.40 -46.22 -20.24
C VAL A 12 16.78 -44.84 -20.31
N SER A 13 16.51 -44.35 -21.51
CA SER A 13 15.73 -43.15 -21.73
C SER A 13 14.25 -43.44 -21.35
N ALA A 14 13.84 -42.95 -20.20
CA ALA A 14 12.43 -42.88 -19.88
C ALA A 14 11.81 -41.81 -20.80
N HIS A 15 11.19 -42.24 -21.89
CA HIS A 15 10.31 -41.38 -22.69
C HIS A 15 9.07 -41.05 -21.85
N SER A 16 9.07 -39.88 -21.22
CA SER A 16 7.84 -39.28 -20.76
C SER A 16 7.02 -38.89 -22.00
N GLN A 17 5.95 -39.67 -22.26
CA GLN A 17 4.99 -39.26 -23.28
C GLN A 17 4.36 -37.93 -22.90
N PRO A 18 4.30 -36.94 -23.82
CA PRO A 18 3.61 -35.69 -23.56
C PRO A 18 2.13 -36.01 -23.30
N VAL A 19 1.59 -35.45 -22.22
CA VAL A 19 0.16 -35.50 -21.93
C VAL A 19 -0.52 -34.73 -23.05
N VAL A 20 -1.11 -35.46 -23.99
CA VAL A 20 -1.91 -34.86 -25.07
C VAL A 20 -3.23 -34.44 -24.45
N PHE A 21 -3.34 -33.15 -24.15
CA PHE A 21 -4.65 -32.54 -23.90
C PHE A 21 -5.47 -32.67 -25.17
N SER A 22 -6.55 -33.43 -25.16
CA SER A 22 -7.53 -33.43 -26.23
C SER A 22 -7.99 -31.98 -26.46
N PRO A 23 -8.00 -31.48 -27.70
CA PRO A 23 -8.50 -30.14 -27.95
C PRO A 23 -9.94 -30.07 -27.43
N MET A 24 -10.21 -29.11 -26.55
CA MET A 24 -11.58 -28.80 -26.14
C MET A 24 -12.36 -28.51 -27.42
N THR A 25 -13.31 -29.38 -27.76
CA THR A 25 -14.26 -29.16 -28.85
C THR A 25 -15.03 -27.92 -28.49
N ALA A 26 -14.76 -26.81 -29.22
CA ALA A 26 -15.50 -25.58 -29.08
C ALA A 26 -16.97 -25.86 -29.44
N SER A 27 -17.82 -26.06 -28.44
CA SER A 27 -19.26 -26.16 -28.62
C SER A 27 -19.82 -24.72 -28.63
N SER A 28 -20.18 -24.21 -29.81
CA SER A 28 -20.96 -22.98 -29.87
C SER A 28 -22.34 -23.23 -29.27
N ARG A 29 -22.73 -22.45 -28.26
CA ARG A 29 -24.06 -22.47 -27.66
C ARG A 29 -24.70 -21.10 -27.85
N LEU A 30 -25.99 -21.05 -28.07
CA LEU A 30 -26.72 -19.79 -28.00
C LEU A 30 -26.64 -19.25 -26.58
N LEU A 31 -26.44 -17.94 -26.41
CA LEU A 31 -26.30 -17.32 -25.09
C LEU A 31 -27.50 -17.61 -24.18
N ILE A 32 -28.70 -17.70 -24.75
CA ILE A 32 -29.94 -18.02 -24.02
C ILE A 32 -29.96 -19.46 -23.48
N ASP A 33 -29.23 -20.38 -24.11
CA ASP A 33 -29.12 -21.76 -23.70
C ASP A 33 -27.99 -22.00 -22.70
N VAL A 34 -27.17 -20.97 -22.43
CA VAL A 34 -26.15 -21.05 -21.37
C VAL A 34 -26.88 -20.97 -20.04
N PRO A 35 -26.81 -22.01 -19.20
CA PRO A 35 -27.44 -21.95 -17.89
C PRO A 35 -26.89 -20.75 -17.14
N ASN A 36 -27.76 -20.00 -16.49
CA ASN A 36 -27.31 -18.97 -15.56
C ASN A 36 -26.38 -19.62 -14.54
N SER A 37 -25.08 -19.35 -14.68
CA SER A 37 -24.14 -19.76 -13.65
C SER A 37 -24.64 -19.08 -12.37
N ARG A 38 -25.04 -19.86 -11.38
CA ARG A 38 -25.19 -19.34 -10.03
C ARG A 38 -23.76 -19.02 -9.59
N HIS A 39 -23.35 -17.78 -9.80
CA HIS A 39 -22.13 -17.27 -9.18
C HIS A 39 -22.35 -17.42 -7.68
N VAL A 40 -21.73 -18.43 -7.10
CA VAL A 40 -21.72 -18.58 -5.65
C VAL A 40 -20.68 -17.57 -5.19
N SER A 41 -21.17 -16.36 -4.89
CA SER A 41 -20.36 -15.40 -4.18
C SER A 41 -19.89 -16.06 -2.89
N VAL A 42 -18.59 -16.03 -2.67
CA VAL A 42 -18.05 -16.41 -1.37
C VAL A 42 -18.35 -15.21 -0.47
N GLU A 43 -19.41 -15.30 0.31
CA GLU A 43 -19.71 -14.30 1.32
C GLU A 43 -18.62 -14.38 2.38
N PHE A 44 -17.76 -13.40 2.42
CA PHE A 44 -16.83 -13.17 3.53
C PHE A 44 -17.62 -12.49 4.65
N SER A 45 -18.40 -13.27 5.41
CA SER A 45 -19.42 -12.78 6.30
C SER A 45 -18.95 -11.82 7.39
N ASP A 46 -17.66 -11.83 7.72
CA ASP A 46 -17.10 -10.95 8.77
C ASP A 46 -15.97 -10.04 8.26
N ASN A 47 -15.65 -10.08 6.97
CA ASN A 47 -14.56 -9.27 6.43
C ASN A 47 -15.11 -8.05 5.73
N LEU A 48 -15.54 -7.05 6.51
CA LEU A 48 -15.85 -5.72 6.03
C LEU A 48 -14.77 -5.19 5.06
N PHE A 49 -13.52 -5.59 5.28
CA PHE A 49 -12.39 -5.22 4.43
C PHE A 49 -12.59 -5.59 2.96
N PHE A 50 -12.96 -6.84 2.65
CA PHE A 50 -13.13 -7.24 1.26
C PHE A 50 -14.46 -6.79 0.67
N ASN A 51 -15.51 -6.83 1.45
CA ASN A 51 -16.81 -6.31 1.02
C ASN A 51 -16.74 -4.81 0.73
N ASP A 52 -16.05 -4.04 1.56
CA ASP A 52 -15.86 -2.60 1.35
C ASP A 52 -14.85 -2.31 0.24
N LEU A 53 -13.84 -3.18 0.06
CA LEU A 53 -12.78 -2.96 -0.90
C LEU A 53 -13.12 -3.45 -2.31
N CYS A 54 -13.62 -4.68 -2.43
CA CYS A 54 -13.80 -5.37 -3.71
C CYS A 54 -15.26 -5.72 -4.00
N GLY A 55 -16.18 -5.53 -3.04
CA GLY A 55 -17.49 -6.15 -3.12
C GLY A 55 -17.39 -7.67 -2.98
N GLN A 56 -18.35 -8.38 -3.56
CA GLN A 56 -18.34 -9.85 -3.53
C GLN A 56 -17.25 -10.41 -4.43
N ILE A 57 -16.42 -11.32 -3.89
CA ILE A 57 -15.47 -12.10 -4.69
C ILE A 57 -16.14 -13.40 -5.12
N VAL A 58 -16.05 -13.71 -6.42
CA VAL A 58 -16.66 -14.89 -7.00
C VAL A 58 -15.72 -16.10 -6.86
N ARG A 59 -16.30 -17.28 -6.65
CA ARG A 59 -15.55 -18.52 -6.36
C ARG A 59 -14.52 -18.92 -7.42
N GLU A 60 -14.72 -18.54 -8.68
CA GLU A 60 -13.85 -18.88 -9.81
C GLU A 60 -12.85 -17.77 -10.18
N GLU A 61 -12.75 -16.73 -9.36
CA GLU A 61 -11.90 -15.58 -9.69
C GLU A 61 -10.41 -15.87 -9.50
N ALA A 62 -9.62 -15.27 -10.39
CA ALA A 62 -8.19 -15.09 -10.20
C ALA A 62 -7.92 -13.69 -9.69
N VAL A 63 -7.40 -13.59 -8.47
CA VAL A 63 -7.06 -12.35 -7.79
C VAL A 63 -5.56 -12.18 -7.76
N LEU A 64 -5.06 -11.02 -8.21
CA LEU A 64 -3.65 -10.64 -8.13
C LEU A 64 -3.44 -9.67 -6.99
N LEU A 65 -2.60 -10.02 -6.03
CA LEU A 65 -2.24 -9.18 -4.90
C LEU A 65 -0.81 -8.68 -5.06
N ALA A 66 -0.67 -7.40 -5.45
CA ALA A 66 0.61 -6.79 -5.76
C ALA A 66 1.09 -5.84 -4.66
N GLY A 67 2.40 -5.68 -4.52
CA GLY A 67 3.00 -4.70 -3.59
C GLY A 67 4.48 -4.93 -3.33
N ALA A 68 5.14 -3.94 -2.73
CA ALA A 68 6.56 -4.01 -2.34
C ALA A 68 6.79 -5.09 -1.26
N PRO A 69 8.03 -5.57 -1.08
CA PRO A 69 8.39 -6.38 0.07
C PRO A 69 7.98 -5.69 1.39
N GLY A 70 7.41 -6.45 2.33
CA GLY A 70 6.95 -5.90 3.62
C GLY A 70 5.67 -5.06 3.57
N SER A 71 4.92 -5.06 2.46
CA SER A 71 3.62 -4.38 2.36
C SER A 71 2.44 -5.16 2.95
N ASN A 72 2.68 -6.33 3.55
CA ASN A 72 1.67 -7.21 4.15
C ASN A 72 0.78 -7.98 3.17
N LYS A 73 1.26 -8.27 1.96
CA LYS A 73 0.55 -9.12 0.99
C LYS A 73 0.21 -10.50 1.55
N SER A 74 1.24 -11.21 2.05
CA SER A 74 1.08 -12.55 2.66
C SER A 74 0.17 -12.52 3.88
N THR A 75 0.20 -11.44 4.67
CA THR A 75 -0.73 -11.23 5.79
C THR A 75 -2.17 -11.16 5.31
N LEU A 76 -2.42 -10.37 4.26
CA LEU A 76 -3.75 -10.23 3.67
C LEU A 76 -4.23 -11.55 3.05
N ALA A 77 -3.36 -12.26 2.34
CA ALA A 77 -3.68 -13.57 1.78
C ALA A 77 -4.07 -14.58 2.86
N ARG A 78 -3.34 -14.61 3.98
CA ARG A 78 -3.67 -15.48 5.13
C ARG A 78 -4.98 -15.09 5.79
N GLN A 79 -5.26 -13.81 5.91
CA GLN A 79 -6.54 -13.34 6.45
C GLN A 79 -7.70 -13.82 5.59
N LEU A 80 -7.63 -13.65 4.27
CA LEU A 80 -8.59 -14.19 3.32
C LEU A 80 -8.76 -15.71 3.43
N THR A 81 -7.62 -16.41 3.51
CA THR A 81 -7.63 -17.87 3.65
C THR A 81 -8.35 -18.29 4.92
N LEU A 82 -8.03 -17.64 6.06
CA LEU A 82 -8.64 -17.95 7.35
C LEU A 82 -10.16 -17.71 7.32
N ASP A 83 -10.60 -16.62 6.72
CA ASP A 83 -12.02 -16.28 6.61
C ASP A 83 -12.77 -17.33 5.78
N LEU A 84 -12.21 -17.77 4.65
CA LEU A 84 -12.79 -18.82 3.82
C LEU A 84 -12.88 -20.18 4.53
N VAL A 85 -11.81 -20.60 5.18
CA VAL A 85 -11.80 -21.91 5.87
C VAL A 85 -12.66 -21.91 7.12
N SER A 86 -12.90 -20.74 7.73
CA SER A 86 -13.87 -20.59 8.83
C SER A 86 -15.31 -20.85 8.39
N GLN A 87 -15.60 -20.69 7.10
CA GLN A 87 -16.90 -20.98 6.48
C GLN A 87 -17.00 -22.45 6.01
N GLY A 88 -16.02 -23.29 6.37
CA GLY A 88 -16.00 -24.71 6.00
C GLY A 88 -15.34 -25.03 4.64
N HIS A 89 -14.79 -24.02 3.96
CA HIS A 89 -14.03 -24.23 2.74
C HIS A 89 -12.64 -24.82 3.04
N ARG A 90 -12.01 -25.43 2.03
CA ARG A 90 -10.63 -25.92 2.11
C ARG A 90 -9.72 -25.06 1.25
N ALA A 91 -8.51 -24.78 1.75
CA ALA A 91 -7.53 -23.97 1.06
C ALA A 91 -6.18 -24.70 0.91
N LEU A 92 -5.49 -24.42 -0.19
CA LEU A 92 -4.12 -24.84 -0.46
C LEU A 92 -3.24 -23.60 -0.59
N MET A 93 -2.20 -23.50 0.25
CA MET A 93 -1.17 -22.47 0.15
C MET A 93 0.11 -23.08 -0.43
N ILE A 94 0.54 -22.56 -1.57
CA ILE A 94 1.83 -22.88 -2.19
C ILE A 94 2.80 -21.78 -1.79
N LEU A 95 3.75 -22.12 -0.90
CA LEU A 95 4.69 -21.18 -0.30
C LEU A 95 6.07 -21.35 -0.93
N THR A 96 6.66 -20.26 -1.39
CA THR A 96 7.98 -20.25 -2.04
C THR A 96 9.05 -19.52 -1.24
N GLU A 97 8.65 -18.64 -0.32
CA GLU A 97 9.57 -17.74 0.40
C GLU A 97 9.61 -18.02 1.91
N GLU A 98 8.68 -18.78 2.44
CA GLU A 98 8.64 -19.09 3.87
C GLU A 98 8.36 -20.56 4.14
N SER A 99 8.68 -21.02 5.34
CA SER A 99 8.41 -22.38 5.78
C SER A 99 6.98 -22.57 6.29
N ALA A 100 6.50 -23.82 6.23
CA ALA A 100 5.18 -24.19 6.74
C ALA A 100 5.00 -23.86 8.25
N GLU A 101 6.08 -23.95 9.06
CA GLU A 101 6.05 -23.63 10.48
C GLU A 101 5.81 -22.14 10.73
N ARG A 102 6.44 -21.25 9.93
CA ARG A 102 6.21 -19.80 10.01
C ARG A 102 4.79 -19.42 9.60
N ALA A 103 4.31 -20.02 8.50
CA ALA A 103 2.93 -19.83 8.08
C ALA A 103 1.95 -20.28 9.15
N LYS A 104 2.15 -21.46 9.75
CA LYS A 104 1.34 -21.96 10.87
C LYS A 104 1.32 -21.02 12.06
N ALA A 105 2.49 -20.50 12.47
CA ALA A 105 2.58 -19.56 13.59
C ALA A 105 1.79 -18.27 13.31
N ALA A 106 1.83 -17.76 12.06
CA ALA A 106 1.07 -16.60 11.66
C ALA A 106 -0.44 -16.84 11.69
N PHE A 107 -0.90 -17.98 11.18
CA PHE A 107 -2.32 -18.38 11.24
C PHE A 107 -2.82 -18.53 12.68
N ILE A 108 -2.03 -19.15 13.56
CA ILE A 108 -2.39 -19.29 15.00
C ILE A 108 -2.58 -17.91 15.61
N LYS A 109 -1.70 -16.94 15.31
CA LYS A 109 -1.87 -15.55 15.79
C LYS A 109 -3.15 -14.91 15.28
N MET A 110 -3.47 -15.06 14.00
CA MET A 110 -4.68 -14.48 13.42
C MET A 110 -5.96 -15.12 13.98
N ALA A 111 -5.89 -16.37 14.38
CA ALA A 111 -7.00 -17.12 14.95
C ALA A 111 -7.21 -16.90 16.46
N LEU A 112 -6.37 -16.10 17.14
CA LEU A 112 -6.48 -15.87 18.60
C LEU A 112 -7.82 -15.27 19.04
N GLU A 113 -8.48 -14.52 18.18
CA GLU A 113 -9.80 -13.92 18.43
C GLU A 113 -10.96 -14.90 18.24
N MET A 114 -10.69 -16.08 17.67
CA MET A 114 -11.70 -17.12 17.40
C MET A 114 -11.88 -18.04 18.62
N PRO A 115 -13.07 -18.59 18.82
CA PRO A 115 -13.23 -19.69 19.78
C PRO A 115 -12.26 -20.83 19.47
N PRO A 116 -11.64 -21.50 20.45
CA PRO A 116 -10.61 -22.50 20.24
C PRO A 116 -11.04 -23.69 19.35
N ALA A 117 -12.32 -24.09 19.42
CA ALA A 117 -12.87 -25.14 18.57
C ALA A 117 -12.94 -24.72 17.10
N ASP A 118 -13.41 -23.50 16.85
CA ASP A 118 -13.55 -22.93 15.50
C ASP A 118 -12.17 -22.68 14.88
N ALA A 119 -11.23 -22.14 15.68
CA ALA A 119 -9.84 -21.95 15.25
C ALA A 119 -9.19 -23.30 14.83
N ARG A 120 -9.39 -24.37 15.62
CA ARG A 120 -8.87 -25.71 15.27
C ARG A 120 -9.50 -26.24 14.00
N MET A 121 -10.81 -26.11 13.85
CA MET A 121 -11.53 -26.54 12.65
C MET A 121 -11.04 -25.78 11.41
N ALA A 122 -10.97 -24.46 11.48
CA ALA A 122 -10.47 -23.62 10.39
C ALA A 122 -9.05 -24.00 9.98
N LEU A 123 -8.13 -24.12 10.94
CA LEU A 123 -6.73 -24.48 10.67
C LEU A 123 -6.58 -25.88 10.09
N SER A 124 -7.47 -26.83 10.40
CA SER A 124 -7.45 -28.18 9.81
C SER A 124 -7.84 -28.21 8.32
N ASN A 125 -8.45 -27.15 7.81
CA ASN A 125 -8.85 -26.99 6.42
C ASN A 125 -7.79 -26.28 5.55
N ILE A 126 -6.63 -25.92 6.12
CA ILE A 126 -5.53 -25.28 5.38
C ILE A 126 -4.45 -26.33 5.08
N HIS A 127 -4.19 -26.54 3.80
CA HIS A 127 -3.07 -27.33 3.32
C HIS A 127 -1.92 -26.40 2.94
N VAL A 128 -0.69 -26.80 3.20
CA VAL A 128 0.53 -26.05 2.86
C VAL A 128 1.42 -26.95 2.01
N GLU A 129 1.85 -26.44 0.86
CA GLU A 129 2.79 -27.06 -0.05
C GLU A 129 4.03 -26.17 -0.22
N THR A 130 5.21 -26.75 -0.04
CA THR A 130 6.51 -26.05 -0.16
C THR A 130 7.46 -26.68 -1.16
N GLY A 131 7.06 -27.79 -1.80
CA GLY A 131 7.88 -28.56 -2.72
C GLY A 131 7.79 -28.13 -4.18
N ILE A 132 7.04 -27.06 -4.50
CA ILE A 132 6.93 -26.56 -5.88
C ILE A 132 7.99 -25.49 -6.09
N HIS A 133 8.96 -25.82 -6.95
CA HIS A 133 10.15 -24.99 -7.19
C HIS A 133 10.19 -24.36 -8.59
N ASP A 134 9.15 -24.58 -9.41
CA ASP A 134 9.03 -23.99 -10.74
C ASP A 134 7.56 -23.83 -11.13
N VAL A 135 7.25 -22.73 -11.81
CA VAL A 135 5.92 -22.46 -12.34
C VAL A 135 5.48 -23.51 -13.35
N GLU A 136 6.41 -24.12 -14.06
CA GLU A 136 6.14 -25.19 -15.04
C GLU A 136 5.58 -26.48 -14.39
N MET A 137 5.80 -26.65 -13.09
CA MET A 137 5.24 -27.77 -12.33
C MET A 137 3.75 -27.60 -12.01
N LEU A 138 3.24 -26.35 -11.97
CA LEU A 138 1.89 -26.04 -11.50
C LEU A 138 0.78 -26.79 -12.26
N PRO A 139 0.75 -26.87 -13.60
CA PRO A 139 -0.32 -27.55 -14.32
C PRO A 139 -0.38 -29.06 -14.00
N ASN A 140 0.78 -29.72 -13.96
CA ASN A 140 0.85 -31.16 -13.64
C ASN A 140 0.52 -31.43 -12.17
N PHE A 141 1.03 -30.61 -11.26
CA PHE A 141 0.70 -30.65 -9.86
C PHE A 141 -0.81 -30.52 -9.64
N PHE A 142 -1.44 -29.54 -10.29
CA PHE A 142 -2.87 -29.28 -10.20
C PHE A 142 -3.69 -30.47 -10.69
N ALA A 143 -3.34 -31.02 -11.85
CA ALA A 143 -4.04 -32.19 -12.40
C ALA A 143 -3.92 -33.40 -11.47
N SER A 144 -2.74 -33.68 -10.93
CA SER A 144 -2.47 -34.89 -10.16
C SER A 144 -2.93 -34.81 -8.71
N ASN A 145 -2.88 -33.66 -8.09
CA ASN A 145 -3.09 -33.50 -6.64
C ASN A 145 -4.38 -32.75 -6.26
N VAL A 146 -4.92 -31.91 -7.16
CA VAL A 146 -6.12 -31.11 -6.89
C VAL A 146 -7.33 -31.64 -7.65
N LEU A 147 -7.21 -31.85 -8.96
CA LEU A 147 -8.32 -32.37 -9.79
C LEU A 147 -8.55 -33.87 -9.62
N ASN A 148 -7.51 -34.62 -9.32
CA ASN A 148 -7.62 -36.08 -9.09
C ASN A 148 -8.48 -36.31 -7.84
N PRO A 149 -9.58 -37.09 -7.93
CA PRO A 149 -10.44 -37.43 -6.78
C PRO A 149 -9.70 -38.09 -5.61
N HIS A 150 -8.58 -38.73 -5.89
CA HIS A 150 -7.71 -39.38 -4.89
C HIS A 150 -6.51 -38.50 -4.49
N GLY A 151 -6.40 -37.33 -5.04
CA GLY A 151 -5.32 -36.39 -4.73
C GLY A 151 -5.45 -35.81 -3.32
N PRO A 152 -4.32 -35.51 -2.67
CA PRO A 152 -4.30 -34.98 -1.29
C PRO A 152 -5.03 -33.68 -1.11
N TYR A 153 -5.15 -32.87 -2.16
CA TYR A 153 -5.75 -31.52 -2.15
C TYR A 153 -7.09 -31.49 -2.90
N HIS A 154 -7.70 -32.63 -3.16
CA HIS A 154 -9.01 -32.70 -3.81
C HIS A 154 -10.07 -31.96 -2.97
N GLY A 155 -10.91 -31.14 -3.63
CA GLY A 155 -11.99 -30.38 -2.99
C GLY A 155 -11.55 -29.07 -2.34
N VAL A 156 -10.34 -28.55 -2.61
CA VAL A 156 -9.97 -27.18 -2.22
C VAL A 156 -10.77 -26.18 -3.03
N SER A 157 -11.15 -25.07 -2.38
CA SER A 157 -11.91 -23.96 -2.98
C SER A 157 -11.03 -22.74 -3.25
N LEU A 158 -9.85 -22.69 -2.61
CA LEU A 158 -8.88 -21.62 -2.75
C LEU A 158 -7.48 -22.18 -2.94
N ILE A 159 -6.72 -21.61 -3.90
CA ILE A 159 -5.29 -21.81 -4.04
C ILE A 159 -4.60 -20.46 -3.89
N VAL A 160 -3.62 -20.37 -2.99
CA VAL A 160 -2.77 -19.19 -2.78
C VAL A 160 -1.37 -19.49 -3.31
N LEU A 161 -0.85 -18.63 -4.18
CA LEU A 161 0.54 -18.68 -4.66
C LEU A 161 1.33 -17.55 -3.97
N ASP A 162 2.17 -17.86 -3.01
CA ASP A 162 2.96 -16.89 -2.24
C ASP A 162 4.46 -17.18 -2.32
N SER A 163 5.19 -16.58 -3.26
CA SER A 163 4.81 -15.64 -4.30
C SER A 163 5.11 -16.20 -5.70
N ILE A 164 4.52 -15.60 -6.74
CA ILE A 164 4.78 -16.04 -8.13
C ILE A 164 6.17 -15.63 -8.64
N GLN A 165 6.90 -14.79 -7.91
CA GLN A 165 8.24 -14.27 -8.24
C GLN A 165 9.29 -14.71 -7.22
N GLY A 166 8.92 -15.52 -6.24
CA GLY A 166 9.85 -16.04 -5.24
C GLY A 166 10.88 -17.01 -5.83
N PRO A 167 11.84 -17.45 -5.02
CA PRO A 167 12.89 -18.38 -5.44
C PRO A 167 12.35 -19.68 -6.05
N GLY A 168 11.12 -20.06 -5.73
CA GLY A 168 10.47 -21.26 -6.22
C GLY A 168 9.78 -21.07 -7.57
N LEU A 169 8.77 -20.22 -7.65
CA LEU A 169 7.93 -20.10 -8.85
C LEU A 169 8.53 -19.24 -9.96
N SER A 170 9.53 -18.45 -9.68
CA SER A 170 10.40 -17.69 -10.60
C SER A 170 9.81 -17.37 -11.99
N ALA A 171 8.65 -16.75 -12.07
CA ALA A 171 8.05 -16.33 -13.34
C ALA A 171 8.86 -15.18 -13.97
N ASN A 172 10.08 -15.47 -14.44
CA ASN A 172 11.03 -14.47 -14.90
C ASN A 172 11.14 -14.35 -16.43
N ASN A 173 10.57 -15.28 -17.16
CA ASN A 173 10.58 -15.30 -18.61
C ASN A 173 9.19 -15.44 -19.20
N PHE A 174 9.08 -15.22 -20.50
CA PHE A 174 7.78 -15.23 -21.19
C PHE A 174 7.05 -16.57 -21.11
N ALA A 175 7.77 -17.70 -21.20
CA ALA A 175 7.19 -19.05 -21.14
C ALA A 175 6.60 -19.31 -19.75
N ALA A 176 7.32 -18.97 -18.68
CA ALA A 176 6.84 -19.10 -17.31
C ALA A 176 5.56 -18.29 -17.05
N TRP A 177 5.48 -17.06 -17.60
CA TRP A 177 4.26 -16.25 -17.51
C TRP A 177 3.10 -16.85 -18.28
N GLN A 178 3.35 -17.44 -19.46
CA GLN A 178 2.31 -18.15 -20.21
C GLN A 178 1.78 -19.37 -19.44
N THR A 179 2.67 -20.15 -18.81
CA THR A 179 2.29 -21.28 -17.97
C THR A 179 1.44 -20.83 -16.77
N LEU A 180 1.81 -19.73 -16.12
CA LEU A 180 1.00 -19.17 -15.03
C LEU A 180 -0.39 -18.75 -15.51
N ILE A 181 -0.50 -18.07 -16.65
CA ILE A 181 -1.78 -17.68 -17.24
C ILE A 181 -2.63 -18.92 -17.57
N GLN A 182 -2.02 -19.96 -18.11
CA GLN A 182 -2.69 -21.23 -18.37
C GLN A 182 -3.17 -21.87 -17.06
N PHE A 183 -2.35 -21.87 -16.01
CA PHE A 183 -2.73 -22.38 -14.69
C PHE A 183 -3.94 -21.62 -14.13
N LEU A 184 -3.97 -20.27 -14.19
CA LEU A 184 -5.13 -19.47 -13.77
C LEU A 184 -6.39 -19.81 -14.56
N SER A 185 -6.26 -20.16 -15.84
CA SER A 185 -7.40 -20.60 -16.65
C SER A 185 -7.91 -21.97 -16.25
N LEU A 186 -7.01 -22.89 -15.86
CA LEU A 186 -7.38 -24.22 -15.37
C LEU A 186 -8.10 -24.15 -14.02
N THR A 187 -7.61 -23.35 -13.08
CA THR A 187 -8.25 -23.15 -11.77
C THR A 187 -9.63 -22.53 -11.90
N ARG A 188 -9.77 -21.55 -12.81
CA ARG A 188 -11.08 -20.96 -13.14
C ARG A 188 -12.04 -21.99 -13.70
N ALA A 189 -11.61 -22.82 -14.66
CA ALA A 189 -12.45 -23.88 -15.23
C ALA A 189 -12.89 -24.92 -14.19
N ALA A 190 -12.07 -25.13 -13.15
CA ALA A 190 -12.38 -26.00 -12.02
C ALA A 190 -13.21 -25.31 -10.92
N GLN A 191 -13.58 -24.05 -11.11
CA GLN A 191 -14.30 -23.22 -10.11
C GLN A 191 -13.53 -23.10 -8.77
N ILE A 192 -12.21 -22.97 -8.85
CA ILE A 192 -11.32 -22.78 -7.70
C ILE A 192 -10.77 -21.36 -7.76
N MET A 193 -11.00 -20.60 -6.70
CA MET A 193 -10.42 -19.28 -6.55
C MET A 193 -8.90 -19.36 -6.49
N THR A 194 -8.20 -18.47 -7.19
CA THR A 194 -6.74 -18.37 -7.12
C THR A 194 -6.33 -16.99 -6.68
N LEU A 195 -5.54 -16.91 -5.60
CA LEU A 195 -4.92 -15.68 -5.12
C LEU A 195 -3.41 -15.75 -5.39
N ALA A 196 -2.93 -14.94 -6.34
CA ALA A 196 -1.53 -14.88 -6.71
C ALA A 196 -0.86 -13.63 -6.13
N ILE A 197 0.18 -13.81 -5.34
CA ILE A 197 0.97 -12.71 -4.76
C ILE A 197 2.13 -12.38 -5.69
N CYS A 198 2.27 -11.08 -6.03
CA CYS A 198 3.37 -10.59 -6.85
C CYS A 198 4.03 -9.36 -6.24
N HIS A 199 5.26 -9.07 -6.72
CA HIS A 199 5.98 -7.85 -6.39
C HIS A 199 5.63 -6.73 -7.35
N ILE A 200 6.03 -5.50 -7.00
CA ILE A 200 5.99 -4.35 -7.88
C ILE A 200 7.39 -3.98 -8.35
N THR A 201 7.48 -3.32 -9.49
CA THR A 201 8.72 -2.75 -10.01
C THR A 201 9.14 -1.55 -9.16
N LYS A 202 10.38 -1.06 -9.37
CA LYS A 202 10.85 0.19 -8.74
C LYS A 202 9.99 1.41 -9.10
N ARG A 203 9.22 1.35 -10.19
CA ARG A 203 8.26 2.40 -10.60
C ARG A 203 6.88 2.27 -9.95
N GLY A 204 6.69 1.26 -9.07
CA GLY A 204 5.41 1.02 -8.41
C GLY A 204 4.35 0.35 -9.29
N GLU A 205 4.73 -0.16 -10.47
CA GLU A 205 3.87 -0.93 -11.37
C GLU A 205 3.92 -2.42 -11.00
N ILE A 206 2.87 -3.17 -11.33
CA ILE A 206 2.84 -4.63 -11.15
C ILE A 206 4.01 -5.23 -11.96
N ALA A 207 4.82 -6.05 -11.30
CA ALA A 207 5.93 -6.71 -11.97
C ALA A 207 5.43 -7.86 -12.85
N GLY A 208 5.89 -7.90 -14.10
CA GLY A 208 5.51 -8.90 -15.08
C GLY A 208 4.94 -8.29 -16.36
N PRO A 209 4.56 -9.13 -17.33
CA PRO A 209 3.94 -8.67 -18.55
C PRO A 209 2.51 -8.19 -18.28
N LYS A 210 2.05 -7.18 -19.02
CA LYS A 210 0.66 -6.69 -18.92
C LYS A 210 -0.38 -7.80 -19.16
N ALA A 211 0.00 -8.88 -19.81
CA ALA A 211 -0.86 -10.04 -20.03
C ALA A 211 -1.38 -10.67 -18.74
N ILE A 212 -0.63 -10.61 -17.62
CA ILE A 212 -1.10 -11.13 -16.32
C ILE A 212 -2.25 -10.28 -15.77
N GLU A 213 -2.20 -8.96 -15.94
CA GLU A 213 -3.27 -8.06 -15.51
C GLU A 213 -4.57 -8.33 -16.31
N HIS A 214 -4.44 -8.76 -17.58
CA HIS A 214 -5.59 -9.17 -18.37
C HIS A 214 -6.13 -10.56 -18.00
N ALA A 215 -5.26 -11.46 -17.57
CA ALA A 215 -5.61 -12.83 -17.21
C ALA A 215 -6.35 -12.95 -15.87
N VAL A 216 -6.12 -12.02 -14.94
CA VAL A 216 -6.80 -11.99 -13.64
C VAL A 216 -8.12 -11.22 -13.70
N ASP A 217 -9.02 -11.48 -12.76
CA ASP A 217 -10.33 -10.85 -12.68
C ASP A 217 -10.32 -9.64 -11.75
N CYS A 218 -9.53 -9.73 -10.67
CA CYS A 218 -9.33 -8.64 -9.72
C CYS A 218 -7.83 -8.40 -9.50
N SER A 219 -7.42 -7.14 -9.39
CA SER A 219 -6.06 -6.72 -9.08
C SER A 219 -6.06 -5.76 -7.90
N ILE A 220 -5.40 -6.16 -6.82
CA ILE A 220 -5.27 -5.39 -5.59
C ILE A 220 -3.82 -4.96 -5.42
N LEU A 221 -3.58 -3.67 -5.23
CA LEU A 221 -2.26 -3.11 -5.02
C LEU A 221 -2.13 -2.58 -3.59
N ILE A 222 -1.15 -3.11 -2.84
CA ILE A 222 -0.78 -2.58 -1.52
C ILE A 222 0.51 -1.79 -1.65
N ARG A 223 0.46 -0.49 -1.34
CA ARG A 223 1.62 0.39 -1.25
C ARG A 223 1.96 0.66 0.20
N LYS A 224 3.24 0.64 0.51
CA LYS A 224 3.76 1.07 1.80
C LYS A 224 4.32 2.48 1.64
N ALA A 225 3.79 3.42 2.40
CA ALA A 225 4.26 4.78 2.46
C ALA A 225 4.56 5.12 3.93
N TYR A 226 5.84 5.20 4.27
CA TYR A 226 6.29 5.37 5.66
C TYR A 226 5.66 4.31 6.59
N ASN A 227 4.94 4.69 7.64
CA ASN A 227 4.26 3.75 8.55
C ASN A 227 2.87 3.34 8.08
N ARG A 228 2.44 3.77 6.89
CA ARG A 228 1.10 3.51 6.35
C ARG A 228 1.15 2.48 5.27
N ARG A 229 0.06 1.76 5.18
CA ARG A 229 -0.22 0.86 4.08
C ARG A 229 -1.48 1.34 3.42
N MET A 230 -1.40 1.53 2.12
CA MET A 230 -2.53 1.96 1.30
C MET A 230 -2.89 0.83 0.35
N VAL A 231 -4.16 0.52 0.25
CA VAL A 231 -4.68 -0.50 -0.65
C VAL A 231 -5.55 0.14 -1.72
N SER A 232 -5.44 -0.37 -2.94
CA SER A 232 -6.27 0.04 -4.08
C SER A 232 -6.69 -1.18 -4.87
N VAL A 233 -7.94 -1.23 -5.31
CA VAL A 233 -8.42 -2.17 -6.31
C VAL A 233 -8.27 -1.49 -7.67
N LEU A 234 -7.33 -2.00 -8.48
CA LEU A 234 -7.00 -1.43 -9.79
C LEU A 234 -7.90 -1.92 -10.91
N LYS A 235 -8.40 -3.13 -10.72
CA LYS A 235 -9.28 -3.84 -11.65
C LYS A 235 -10.18 -4.76 -10.85
N ASN A 236 -11.46 -4.76 -11.17
CA ASN A 236 -12.40 -5.73 -10.64
C ASN A 236 -13.51 -5.99 -11.68
N ARG A 237 -13.56 -7.21 -12.24
CA ARG A 237 -14.56 -7.58 -13.26
C ARG A 237 -15.97 -7.74 -12.70
N PHE A 238 -16.08 -8.09 -11.43
CA PHE A 238 -17.35 -8.48 -10.80
C PHE A 238 -17.79 -7.54 -9.68
N GLY A 239 -17.01 -6.47 -9.44
CA GLY A 239 -17.30 -5.53 -8.38
C GLY A 239 -16.67 -4.15 -8.62
N PRO A 240 -16.71 -3.28 -7.62
CA PRO A 240 -16.19 -1.93 -7.74
C PRO A 240 -14.65 -1.90 -7.75
N GLU A 241 -14.13 -0.89 -8.41
CA GLU A 241 -12.74 -0.43 -8.27
C GLU A 241 -12.69 0.67 -7.21
N THR A 242 -11.56 0.79 -6.49
CA THR A 242 -11.43 1.88 -5.54
C THR A 242 -11.16 3.20 -6.25
N ALA A 243 -12.04 4.19 -6.05
CA ALA A 243 -11.84 5.54 -6.58
C ALA A 243 -10.60 6.23 -5.97
N ARG A 244 -10.26 5.87 -4.71
CA ARG A 244 -9.11 6.37 -3.96
C ARG A 244 -8.46 5.23 -3.18
N PRO A 245 -7.12 5.28 -2.95
CA PRO A 245 -6.47 4.33 -2.05
C PRO A 245 -7.05 4.43 -0.63
N LEU A 246 -7.32 3.27 -0.02
CA LEU A 246 -7.77 3.18 1.36
C LEU A 246 -6.58 2.88 2.27
N GLN A 247 -6.55 3.50 3.45
CA GLN A 247 -5.51 3.23 4.44
C GLN A 247 -5.80 1.93 5.19
N LEU A 248 -4.75 1.11 5.37
CA LEU A 248 -4.79 -0.11 6.17
C LEU A 248 -4.12 0.10 7.51
N GLU A 249 -4.75 -0.39 8.55
CA GLU A 249 -4.18 -0.56 9.89
C GLU A 249 -3.94 -2.03 10.16
N ILE A 250 -2.92 -2.32 10.98
CA ILE A 250 -2.62 -3.67 11.44
C ILE A 250 -3.03 -3.75 12.89
N ASP A 251 -3.88 -4.69 13.21
CA ASP A 251 -4.16 -5.03 14.58
C ASP A 251 -2.89 -5.59 15.25
N PRO A 252 -2.41 -5.02 16.36
CA PRO A 252 -1.14 -5.41 16.97
C PRO A 252 -1.18 -6.81 17.60
N ILE A 253 -2.35 -7.35 17.91
CA ILE A 253 -2.54 -8.64 18.57
C ILE A 253 -2.72 -9.74 17.54
N SER A 254 -3.75 -9.62 16.71
CA SER A 254 -4.13 -10.63 15.70
C SER A 254 -3.33 -10.49 14.39
N LEU A 255 -2.64 -9.37 14.18
CA LEU A 255 -1.96 -9.00 12.93
C LEU A 255 -2.91 -8.89 11.73
N LYS A 256 -4.20 -8.89 11.93
CA LYS A 256 -5.18 -8.69 10.85
C LYS A 256 -5.13 -7.27 10.33
N LEU A 257 -5.39 -7.13 9.05
CA LEU A 257 -5.51 -5.84 8.37
C LEU A 257 -6.97 -5.36 8.45
N ARG A 258 -7.15 -4.08 8.74
CA ARG A 258 -8.46 -3.42 8.73
C ARG A 258 -8.36 -2.14 7.91
N VAL A 259 -9.44 -1.74 7.27
CA VAL A 259 -9.51 -0.40 6.67
C VAL A 259 -9.61 0.61 7.81
N SER A 260 -8.71 1.60 7.78
CA SER A 260 -8.76 2.68 8.77
C SER A 260 -10.05 3.49 8.60
N PRO A 261 -10.79 3.76 9.68
CA PRO A 261 -11.96 4.63 9.62
C PRO A 261 -11.60 6.07 9.20
N HIS A 262 -10.31 6.45 9.30
CA HIS A 262 -9.77 7.74 8.90
C HIS A 262 -9.12 7.71 7.51
N SER A 263 -9.63 6.89 6.59
CA SER A 263 -9.06 6.75 5.24
C SER A 263 -9.21 7.99 4.35
N GLU A 264 -9.95 9.01 4.79
CA GLU A 264 -10.01 10.28 4.10
C GLU A 264 -8.71 11.07 4.32
N ILE A 265 -8.00 11.36 3.22
CA ILE A 265 -6.86 12.28 3.25
C ILE A 265 -7.41 13.67 3.46
N LEU A 266 -7.36 14.13 4.71
CA LEU A 266 -7.74 15.49 5.04
C LEU A 266 -6.56 16.42 4.71
N PRO A 267 -6.81 17.51 3.97
CA PRO A 267 -5.85 18.59 3.87
C PRO A 267 -5.51 19.09 5.27
N ALA A 268 -4.23 19.26 5.56
CA ALA A 268 -3.80 19.86 6.80
C ALA A 268 -3.60 21.35 6.62
N VAL A 269 -3.83 22.10 7.68
CA VAL A 269 -3.70 23.57 7.70
C VAL A 269 -2.58 23.94 8.64
N ALA A 270 -1.68 24.82 8.18
CA ALA A 270 -0.71 25.50 9.01
C ALA A 270 -0.88 27.02 8.83
N ARG A 271 -0.58 27.76 9.88
CA ARG A 271 -0.73 29.22 9.89
C ARG A 271 0.61 29.92 9.86
N GLY A 272 0.72 30.93 9.03
CA GLY A 272 1.80 31.90 9.00
C GLY A 272 1.26 33.31 9.21
N TYR A 273 2.14 34.31 9.18
CA TYR A 273 1.77 35.70 9.29
C TYR A 273 2.35 36.52 8.13
N LEU A 274 1.53 37.38 7.57
CA LEU A 274 1.94 38.33 6.53
C LEU A 274 1.44 39.75 6.86
N PRO A 275 2.26 40.78 6.65
CA PRO A 275 1.79 42.16 6.76
C PRO A 275 0.60 42.40 5.82
N ALA A 276 -0.34 43.19 6.22
CA ALA A 276 -1.59 43.49 5.50
C ALA A 276 -2.55 42.31 5.30
N GLY A 277 -2.14 41.09 5.62
CA GLY A 277 -3.00 39.87 5.57
C GLY A 277 -3.27 39.27 6.94
N GLY A 278 -2.49 39.63 7.94
CA GLY A 278 -2.58 39.03 9.27
C GLY A 278 -2.20 37.56 9.27
N ILE A 279 -2.91 36.77 10.07
CA ILE A 279 -2.74 35.29 10.08
C ILE A 279 -3.22 34.73 8.75
N THR A 280 -2.32 34.05 8.06
CA THR A 280 -2.56 33.47 6.73
C THR A 280 -2.46 31.96 6.80
N GLU A 281 -3.43 31.26 6.21
CA GLU A 281 -3.48 29.80 6.20
C GLU A 281 -2.83 29.22 4.95
N VAL A 282 -2.05 28.18 5.15
CA VAL A 282 -1.54 27.29 4.11
C VAL A 282 -2.21 25.94 4.28
N GLN A 283 -2.87 25.49 3.24
CA GLN A 283 -3.45 24.16 3.16
C GLN A 283 -2.54 23.26 2.35
N GLY A 284 -2.19 22.10 2.90
CA GLY A 284 -1.37 21.08 2.25
C GLY A 284 -2.10 19.74 2.22
N ALA A 285 -2.11 19.07 1.07
CA ALA A 285 -2.60 17.71 0.93
C ALA A 285 -1.55 16.83 0.25
N VAL A 286 -1.27 15.69 0.86
CA VAL A 286 -0.35 14.67 0.36
C VAL A 286 -1.16 13.44 0.01
N MET A 287 -1.23 13.08 -1.28
CA MET A 287 -2.08 12.04 -1.81
C MET A 287 -1.26 11.03 -2.60
N LEU A 288 -1.67 9.77 -2.63
CA LEU A 288 -1.08 8.81 -3.57
C LEU A 288 -1.51 9.17 -5.00
N PRO A 289 -0.58 9.19 -5.97
CA PRO A 289 -0.94 9.38 -7.36
C PRO A 289 -1.78 8.20 -7.86
N LYS A 290 -2.52 8.43 -8.93
CA LYS A 290 -3.21 7.32 -9.61
C LYS A 290 -2.19 6.26 -10.01
N PRO A 291 -2.54 4.97 -9.96
CA PRO A 291 -1.65 3.89 -10.40
C PRO A 291 -1.11 4.13 -11.81
N GLY A 292 0.21 3.99 -11.97
CA GLY A 292 0.89 4.25 -13.24
C GLY A 292 1.08 5.73 -13.61
N ALA A 293 0.60 6.68 -12.80
CA ALA A 293 0.84 8.10 -13.00
C ALA A 293 2.09 8.58 -12.23
N ALA A 294 2.83 9.50 -12.81
CA ALA A 294 3.91 10.18 -12.10
C ALA A 294 3.32 11.14 -11.05
N ALA A 295 4.02 11.27 -9.92
CA ALA A 295 3.69 12.23 -8.87
C ALA A 295 3.64 13.67 -9.41
N ARG A 296 2.68 14.46 -8.94
CA ARG A 296 2.43 15.82 -9.39
C ARG A 296 2.43 16.78 -8.22
N ILE A 297 2.95 18.00 -8.46
CA ILE A 297 2.85 19.12 -7.54
C ILE A 297 1.88 20.13 -8.13
N THR A 298 0.80 20.41 -7.41
CA THR A 298 -0.22 21.40 -7.74
C THR A 298 -0.19 22.50 -6.68
N ALA A 299 0.28 23.68 -7.04
CA ALA A 299 0.44 24.81 -6.13
C ALA A 299 0.07 26.14 -6.87
N PRO A 300 -1.24 26.41 -7.07
CA PRO A 300 -1.67 27.61 -7.79
C PRO A 300 -1.12 28.89 -7.19
N GLY A 301 -0.55 29.76 -8.02
CA GLY A 301 0.00 31.05 -7.61
C GLY A 301 1.34 31.00 -6.88
N LEU A 302 1.93 29.82 -6.67
CA LEU A 302 3.24 29.66 -6.06
C LEU A 302 4.28 29.21 -7.11
N PRO A 303 5.53 29.74 -7.08
CA PRO A 303 6.57 29.34 -8.01
C PRO A 303 6.97 27.88 -7.77
N ARG A 304 6.92 27.09 -8.82
CA ARG A 304 7.24 25.67 -8.77
C ARG A 304 8.62 25.37 -8.17
N LYS A 305 9.63 26.17 -8.52
CA LYS A 305 11.01 25.96 -8.00
C LYS A 305 11.09 26.11 -6.47
N GLU A 306 10.37 27.06 -5.89
CA GLU A 306 10.34 27.24 -4.44
C GLU A 306 9.66 26.06 -3.76
N ILE A 307 8.54 25.59 -4.32
CA ILE A 307 7.83 24.41 -3.79
C ILE A 307 8.71 23.17 -3.87
N GLU A 308 9.37 22.93 -5.00
CA GLU A 308 10.31 21.81 -5.15
C GLU A 308 11.46 21.89 -4.13
N GLN A 309 11.96 23.08 -3.82
CA GLN A 309 12.95 23.30 -2.76
C GLN A 309 12.41 22.90 -1.39
N TYR A 310 11.22 23.36 -1.02
CA TYR A 310 10.60 23.05 0.26
C TYR A 310 10.30 21.55 0.41
N VAL A 311 9.76 20.93 -0.62
CA VAL A 311 9.51 19.48 -0.67
C VAL A 311 10.82 18.71 -0.55
N THR A 312 11.88 19.13 -1.26
CA THR A 312 13.20 18.52 -1.15
C THR A 312 13.75 18.63 0.27
N GLY A 313 13.60 19.79 0.91
CA GLY A 313 13.98 19.99 2.30
C GLY A 313 13.20 19.07 3.25
N LEU A 314 11.90 18.94 3.06
CA LEU A 314 11.05 18.06 3.88
C LEU A 314 11.40 16.58 3.69
N CYS A 315 11.69 16.13 2.45
CA CYS A 315 12.12 14.76 2.17
C CYS A 315 13.48 14.37 2.81
N GLN A 316 14.29 15.36 3.23
CA GLN A 316 15.54 15.09 3.97
C GLN A 316 15.30 14.88 5.47
N VAL A 317 14.13 15.21 6.00
CA VAL A 317 13.77 14.88 7.38
C VAL A 317 13.49 13.38 7.46
N PRO A 318 14.12 12.65 8.39
CA PRO A 318 13.87 11.21 8.52
C PRO A 318 12.38 10.91 8.67
N GLY A 319 11.89 9.99 7.85
CA GLY A 319 10.50 9.58 7.88
C GLY A 319 9.57 10.30 6.91
N PHE A 320 10.05 11.27 6.13
CA PHE A 320 9.24 11.96 5.11
C PHE A 320 9.72 11.59 3.69
N GLU A 321 8.96 10.78 2.99
CA GLU A 321 9.21 10.34 1.61
C GLU A 321 8.07 10.82 0.71
N LEU A 322 8.15 12.08 0.26
CA LEU A 322 7.09 12.75 -0.50
C LEU A 322 7.25 12.63 -2.03
N ALA A 323 8.39 12.11 -2.50
CA ALA A 323 8.73 12.06 -3.92
C ALA A 323 7.71 11.29 -4.79
N ASP A 324 7.05 10.30 -4.19
CA ASP A 324 6.09 9.43 -4.88
C ASP A 324 4.63 9.84 -4.62
N PHE A 325 4.39 11.05 -4.11
CA PHE A 325 3.05 11.52 -3.76
C PHE A 325 2.62 12.71 -4.61
N ASP A 326 1.34 12.77 -4.94
CA ASP A 326 0.70 13.98 -5.43
C ASP A 326 0.61 14.98 -4.27
N LEU A 327 1.12 16.19 -4.50
CA LEU A 327 1.08 17.28 -3.54
C LEU A 327 0.14 18.37 -4.05
N SER A 328 -0.83 18.74 -3.24
CA SER A 328 -1.69 19.88 -3.50
C SER A 328 -1.51 20.92 -2.40
N ILE A 329 -1.16 22.14 -2.78
CA ILE A 329 -0.86 23.23 -1.87
C ILE A 329 -1.70 24.42 -2.26
N GLN A 330 -2.40 25.00 -1.29
CA GLN A 330 -3.14 26.24 -1.45
C GLN A 330 -2.71 27.20 -0.36
N CYS A 331 -2.30 28.40 -0.78
CA CYS A 331 -2.00 29.50 0.13
C CYS A 331 -2.82 30.71 -0.30
N ARG A 332 -3.61 31.25 0.61
CA ARG A 332 -4.35 32.50 0.38
C ARG A 332 -3.45 33.66 0.82
N VAL A 333 -2.74 34.25 -0.11
CA VAL A 333 -1.94 35.42 0.13
C VAL A 333 -2.68 36.63 -0.43
N PRO A 334 -3.11 37.59 0.40
CA PRO A 334 -3.72 38.83 -0.09
C PRO A 334 -2.65 39.74 -0.74
N GLY A 335 -2.88 40.16 -1.97
CA GLY A 335 -2.06 41.19 -2.61
C GLY A 335 -0.72 40.72 -3.19
N GLU A 336 0.17 41.65 -3.48
CA GLU A 336 1.51 41.38 -4.01
C GLU A 336 2.39 40.67 -2.99
N MET A 337 3.05 39.62 -3.44
CA MET A 337 3.73 38.61 -2.63
C MET A 337 5.11 39.05 -2.08
N GLN A 338 5.22 40.18 -1.43
CA GLN A 338 6.49 40.72 -0.96
C GLN A 338 7.21 39.85 0.09
N TYR A 339 6.45 39.12 0.89
CA TYR A 339 6.99 38.26 1.97
C TYR A 339 6.67 36.77 1.79
N ARG A 340 6.47 36.35 0.54
CA ARG A 340 6.08 34.97 0.22
C ARG A 340 7.04 33.91 0.76
N SER A 341 8.34 34.17 0.76
CA SER A 341 9.37 33.22 1.22
C SER A 341 9.19 32.82 2.68
N VAL A 342 8.64 33.71 3.52
CA VAL A 342 8.38 33.46 4.94
C VAL A 342 7.32 32.36 5.13
N MET A 343 6.51 32.09 4.11
CA MET A 343 5.52 31.03 4.11
C MET A 343 6.12 29.62 3.87
N GLY A 344 7.44 29.50 3.69
CA GLY A 344 8.13 28.22 3.50
C GLY A 344 7.95 27.27 4.68
N LEU A 345 8.11 27.77 5.91
CA LEU A 345 7.94 26.94 7.11
C LEU A 345 6.48 26.47 7.29
N PRO A 346 5.45 27.36 7.27
CA PRO A 346 4.06 26.89 7.36
C PRO A 346 3.68 25.92 6.22
N LEU A 347 4.21 26.10 5.02
CA LEU A 347 3.98 25.19 3.89
C LEU A 347 4.56 23.81 4.16
N CYS A 348 5.80 23.72 4.62
CA CYS A 348 6.40 22.44 5.01
C CYS A 348 5.61 21.77 6.14
N MET A 349 5.15 22.53 7.13
CA MET A 349 4.37 22.01 8.24
C MET A 349 2.99 21.50 7.81
N ALA A 350 2.31 22.20 6.89
CA ALA A 350 1.04 21.73 6.33
C ALA A 350 1.21 20.41 5.55
N LEU A 351 2.26 20.31 4.74
CA LEU A 351 2.58 19.04 4.04
C LEU A 351 2.96 17.93 5.02
N ALA A 352 3.79 18.24 6.03
CA ALA A 352 4.17 17.29 7.06
C ALA A 352 2.94 16.76 7.82
N ALA A 353 2.06 17.65 8.26
CA ALA A 353 0.83 17.32 8.96
C ALA A 353 -0.10 16.43 8.12
N SER A 354 -0.28 16.77 6.84
CA SER A 354 -1.03 15.93 5.91
C SER A 354 -0.37 14.58 5.67
N TYR A 355 0.96 14.54 5.54
CA TYR A 355 1.70 13.29 5.35
C TYR A 355 1.59 12.36 6.54
N ILE A 356 1.71 12.87 7.79
CA ILE A 356 1.57 12.07 9.01
C ILE A 356 0.12 11.95 9.49
N GLN A 357 -0.82 12.69 8.85
CA GLN A 357 -2.26 12.83 9.19
C GLN A 357 -2.50 13.20 10.65
N ARG A 358 -1.77 14.19 11.11
CA ARG A 358 -1.95 14.77 12.42
C ARG A 358 -2.28 16.25 12.30
N PRO A 359 -3.28 16.73 12.99
CA PRO A 359 -3.62 18.15 12.95
C PRO A 359 -2.50 19.00 13.58
N ILE A 360 -2.42 20.22 13.11
CA ILE A 360 -1.70 21.31 13.79
C ILE A 360 -2.73 22.08 14.59
N LEU A 361 -2.39 22.46 15.81
CA LEU A 361 -3.27 23.26 16.64
C LEU A 361 -3.42 24.68 16.07
N ASP A 362 -4.62 25.24 16.16
CA ASP A 362 -4.91 26.61 15.68
C ASP A 362 -4.08 27.69 16.36
N SER A 363 -3.58 27.42 17.56
CA SER A 363 -2.68 28.30 18.29
C SER A 363 -1.23 28.31 17.75
N HIS A 364 -0.89 27.43 16.80
CA HIS A 364 0.47 27.37 16.25
C HIS A 364 0.64 28.30 15.06
N LEU A 365 1.64 29.15 15.13
CA LEU A 365 2.04 30.10 14.09
C LEU A 365 3.48 29.80 13.65
N PHE A 366 3.71 29.67 12.36
CA PHE A 366 5.01 29.29 11.79
C PHE A 366 5.56 30.44 10.93
N LEU A 367 6.81 30.84 11.18
CA LEU A 367 7.46 31.96 10.50
C LEU A 367 8.85 31.55 10.03
N GLY A 368 9.15 31.70 8.76
CA GLY A 368 10.49 31.52 8.22
C GLY A 368 10.51 30.88 6.84
N GLU A 369 11.51 31.23 6.08
CA GLU A 369 11.84 30.58 4.83
C GLU A 369 12.64 29.29 5.11
N ILE A 370 12.43 28.25 4.30
CA ILE A 370 13.18 27.00 4.38
C ILE A 370 14.15 26.90 3.20
N ASP A 371 15.43 26.71 3.50
CA ASP A 371 16.44 26.45 2.49
C ASP A 371 16.62 24.94 2.20
N LEU A 372 17.43 24.62 1.18
CA LEU A 372 17.74 23.24 0.79
C LEU A 372 18.45 22.44 1.90
N CYS A 373 19.10 23.12 2.86
CA CYS A 373 19.73 22.49 4.02
C CYS A 373 18.77 22.36 5.21
N ARG A 374 17.47 22.62 5.02
CA ARG A 374 16.42 22.62 6.04
C ARG A 374 16.58 23.71 7.11
N LYS A 375 17.44 24.70 6.91
CA LYS A 375 17.55 25.82 7.86
C LYS A 375 16.33 26.72 7.76
N VAL A 376 15.82 27.11 8.91
CA VAL A 376 14.82 28.18 9.02
C VAL A 376 15.55 29.51 8.92
N ARG A 377 15.32 30.22 7.81
CA ARG A 377 15.96 31.51 7.51
C ARG A 377 15.28 32.65 8.24
N ASP A 378 16.02 33.77 8.37
CA ASP A 378 15.57 34.93 9.08
C ASP A 378 14.30 35.54 8.48
N VAL A 379 13.50 36.08 9.36
CA VAL A 379 12.25 36.78 9.03
C VAL A 379 12.58 38.28 8.95
N PRO A 380 12.07 39.00 7.95
CA PRO A 380 12.29 40.46 7.84
C PRO A 380 11.80 41.19 9.08
N ALA A 381 12.63 42.15 9.59
CA ALA A 381 12.30 42.91 10.79
C ALA A 381 10.98 43.69 10.67
N ALA A 382 10.64 44.16 9.47
CA ALA A 382 9.37 44.86 9.23
C ALA A 382 8.16 43.93 9.52
N LEU A 383 8.23 42.65 9.14
CA LEU A 383 7.18 41.68 9.42
C LEU A 383 7.09 41.36 10.91
N LEU A 384 8.23 41.24 11.60
CA LEU A 384 8.26 40.99 13.05
C LEU A 384 7.68 42.17 13.83
N ASN A 385 7.99 43.40 13.43
CA ASN A 385 7.42 44.60 14.04
C ASN A 385 5.91 44.68 13.83
N ASP A 386 5.42 44.35 12.61
CA ASP A 386 3.99 44.32 12.31
C ASP A 386 3.27 43.27 13.14
N LEU A 387 3.83 42.06 13.22
CA LEU A 387 3.30 40.98 14.07
C LEU A 387 3.28 41.38 15.56
N ALA A 388 4.36 41.98 16.07
CA ALA A 388 4.44 42.43 17.45
C ALA A 388 3.39 43.52 17.75
N ASN A 389 3.16 44.43 16.82
CA ASN A 389 2.09 45.43 16.94
C ASN A 389 0.71 44.80 16.95
N ALA A 390 0.43 43.84 16.04
CA ALA A 390 -0.85 43.13 15.99
C ALA A 390 -1.11 42.31 17.26
N ILE A 391 -0.08 41.74 17.85
CA ILE A 391 -0.16 41.07 19.14
C ILE A 391 -0.50 42.03 20.26
N ASN A 392 0.22 43.18 20.35
CA ASN A 392 0.04 44.18 21.38
C ASN A 392 -1.30 44.92 21.28
N SER A 393 -1.83 45.12 20.07
CA SER A 393 -3.17 45.70 19.86
C SER A 393 -4.34 44.76 20.16
N GLY A 394 -4.08 43.45 20.30
CA GLY A 394 -5.11 42.45 20.53
C GLY A 394 -5.84 42.02 19.25
N ASP A 395 -5.25 42.33 18.07
CA ASP A 395 -5.82 41.92 16.77
C ASP A 395 -5.65 40.43 16.47
N ILE A 396 -4.89 39.72 17.30
CA ILE A 396 -4.61 38.28 17.16
C ILE A 396 -5.09 37.53 18.41
N ASP A 397 -5.89 36.50 18.20
CA ASP A 397 -6.38 35.64 19.28
C ASP A 397 -5.25 34.92 20.01
N MET A 398 -5.37 34.86 21.34
CA MET A 398 -4.43 34.17 22.22
C MET A 398 -5.05 32.89 22.81
N PRO A 399 -4.28 31.89 23.19
CA PRO A 399 -2.79 31.84 23.26
C PRO A 399 -2.15 31.49 21.91
N LEU A 400 -0.87 31.90 21.75
CA LEU A 400 -0.07 31.60 20.56
C LEU A 400 1.19 30.81 20.92
N ARG A 401 1.55 29.89 20.04
CA ARG A 401 2.83 29.19 20.02
C ARG A 401 3.53 29.49 18.70
N ILE A 402 4.58 30.31 18.73
CA ILE A 402 5.22 30.87 17.54
C ILE A 402 6.53 30.13 17.27
N PHE A 403 6.59 29.43 16.15
CA PHE A 403 7.77 28.74 15.64
C PHE A 403 8.50 29.67 14.68
N CYS A 404 9.73 30.06 15.00
CA CYS A 404 10.47 31.03 14.21
C CYS A 404 11.98 30.81 14.32
N PRO A 405 12.83 31.43 13.43
CA PRO A 405 14.27 31.36 13.61
C PRO A 405 14.72 32.01 14.90
N PRO A 406 15.85 31.61 15.49
CA PRO A 406 16.34 32.13 16.77
C PRO A 406 16.56 33.65 16.77
N SER A 407 16.93 34.26 15.62
CA SER A 407 17.08 35.70 15.45
C SER A 407 15.76 36.46 15.58
N ALA A 408 14.65 35.86 15.18
CA ALA A 408 13.31 36.40 15.32
C ALA A 408 12.77 36.28 16.74
N ALA A 409 13.11 35.18 17.43
CA ALA A 409 12.63 34.92 18.78
C ALA A 409 12.94 36.03 19.77
N SER A 410 14.11 36.67 19.66
CA SER A 410 14.51 37.77 20.53
C SER A 410 13.81 39.12 20.23
N GLN A 411 13.07 39.22 19.13
CA GLN A 411 12.36 40.42 18.69
C GLN A 411 10.85 40.36 18.96
N LEU A 412 10.34 39.21 19.35
CA LEU A 412 8.93 39.02 19.69
C LEU A 412 8.64 39.41 21.14
N PRO A 413 7.42 39.89 21.46
CA PRO A 413 7.08 40.30 22.83
C PRO A 413 7.05 39.08 23.77
N ASP A 414 7.59 39.28 24.97
CA ASP A 414 7.52 38.32 26.07
C ASP A 414 6.21 38.52 26.84
N LEU A 415 5.20 37.76 26.50
CA LEU A 415 3.87 37.84 27.08
C LEU A 415 3.45 36.47 27.63
N PRO A 416 2.69 36.40 28.75
CA PRO A 416 2.31 35.15 29.40
C PRO A 416 1.56 34.16 28.52
N ASN A 417 0.89 34.66 27.48
CA ASN A 417 0.07 33.85 26.56
C ASN A 417 0.78 33.52 25.24
N ILE A 418 2.10 33.82 25.15
CA ILE A 418 2.89 33.53 23.96
C ILE A 418 4.07 32.61 24.34
N GLU A 419 4.13 31.45 23.68
CA GLU A 419 5.29 30.59 23.72
C GLU A 419 6.08 30.75 22.42
N VAL A 420 7.29 31.26 22.48
CA VAL A 420 8.19 31.35 21.32
C VAL A 420 9.07 30.11 21.26
N VAL A 421 9.01 29.37 20.16
CA VAL A 421 9.79 28.15 19.91
C VAL A 421 10.86 28.47 18.87
N PRO A 422 12.12 28.67 19.26
CA PRO A 422 13.20 28.94 18.32
C PRO A 422 13.57 27.67 17.54
N CYS A 423 13.45 27.72 16.20
CA CYS A 423 13.73 26.64 15.28
C CYS A 423 14.92 27.01 14.40
N ARG A 424 16.04 26.30 14.50
CA ARG A 424 17.17 26.43 13.59
C ARG A 424 16.96 25.70 12.29
N ARG A 425 16.21 24.59 12.35
CA ARG A 425 15.93 23.70 11.22
C ARG A 425 14.46 23.31 11.21
N LEU A 426 14.01 22.85 10.05
CA LEU A 426 12.67 22.30 9.87
C LEU A 426 12.37 21.14 10.86
N ASP A 427 13.39 20.31 11.13
CA ASP A 427 13.30 19.20 12.09
C ASP A 427 12.88 19.71 13.49
N ASP A 428 13.39 20.87 13.91
CA ASP A 428 13.07 21.43 15.24
C ASP A 428 11.58 21.76 15.34
N ALA A 429 11.01 22.35 14.28
CA ALA A 429 9.59 22.67 14.24
C ALA A 429 8.71 21.41 14.20
N ILE A 430 9.09 20.40 13.43
CA ILE A 430 8.38 19.13 13.34
C ILE A 430 8.36 18.43 14.69
N PHE A 431 9.53 18.25 15.33
CA PHE A 431 9.62 17.53 16.60
C PHE A 431 9.10 18.33 17.79
N ALA A 432 9.05 19.64 17.72
CA ALA A 432 8.37 20.45 18.73
C ALA A 432 6.85 20.43 18.57
N THR A 433 6.34 20.24 17.36
CA THR A 433 4.90 20.08 17.10
C THR A 433 4.43 18.66 17.43
N TRP A 434 5.24 17.63 17.09
CA TRP A 434 4.95 16.22 17.33
C TRP A 434 6.15 15.51 17.98
N PRO A 435 6.30 15.59 19.32
CA PRO A 435 7.47 15.09 20.05
C PRO A 435 7.73 13.58 19.91
N ASP A 436 6.71 12.81 19.67
CA ASP A 436 6.77 11.35 19.51
C ASP A 436 7.31 10.90 18.13
N LEU A 437 7.59 11.82 17.22
CA LEU A 437 8.26 11.53 15.94
C LEU A 437 9.80 11.54 16.04
N ARG A 438 10.33 11.87 17.20
CA ARG A 438 11.77 12.01 17.46
C ARG A 438 12.56 10.69 17.44
#